data_2057a333d019fac0be286b1cd9274cb2
#
_entry.id   2057a333d019fac0be286b1cd9274cb2
#
_cell.length_a   1.000
_cell.length_b   1.000
_cell.length_c   1.000
_cell.angle_alpha   90.00
_cell.angle_beta   90.00
_cell.angle_gamma   90.00
#
_symmetry.space_group_name_H-M   'P 1'
#
loop_
_entity.id
_entity.type
_entity.pdbx_description
1 polymer ?
#
loop_
_entity_poly.entity_id
_entity_poly.type
_entity_poly.pdbx_seq_one_letter_code
_entity_poly.pdbx_strand_id
1 'polypeptide(L)'
;MSFTSLRKKILEYVLTVKHAKAVYIVAVIFALLYHSAFLIVFKNLNVLPMFYFNIGSVTLFLTLTLIFPLTKECIRPYFFAFLEVVTHQLLADRFLGGNASFHFFILLIGVLPILVFGKHMVAAIVFQIITAFAFIFLEVIAPDIKPIYLIDEKILRLIKITNISLSVFVLILILLLFSVILYTIQSHLEVEVSEKAKEAKIENEKRISLQNHIIISLVENRDTDTGEHIQRTSAYVELLSRKAYEQGVYPETITSEFIELIKRAAPMHDIGKIVVMDNVLKKPGKLTPEEFEQMKRHSTEGGRIINDVTGVSEDREFIKMVSEVACSHHERWDGKGYPYGLKEEEIPLSARIMAIADVFDALVSPRCYKEPMSQKEAFRIIQEEAGSHFDPILAKLFIDSRFETEEVLKKYCK
;
A
#
# COMPACT_ATOMS: atom_id res chain seq x y z
N MET A 1 3.24 8.21 3.67
CA MET A 1 4.69 8.16 4.02
C MET A 1 5.45 8.93 2.94
N SER A 2 6.27 9.93 3.28
CA SER A 2 6.97 10.69 2.24
C SER A 2 8.00 9.79 1.54
N PHE A 3 8.23 10.01 0.24
CA PHE A 3 9.24 9.29 -0.56
C PHE A 3 10.64 9.31 0.11
N THR A 4 10.95 10.38 0.82
CA THR A 4 12.17 10.53 1.63
C THR A 4 12.23 9.58 2.83
N SER A 5 11.10 9.30 3.50
CA SER A 5 11.02 8.36 4.62
C SER A 5 11.17 6.90 4.15
N LEU A 6 10.58 6.55 3.02
CA LEU A 6 10.72 5.22 2.39
C LEU A 6 12.17 4.99 1.94
N ARG A 7 12.77 5.96 1.24
CA ARG A 7 14.17 5.92 0.82
C ARG A 7 15.13 5.75 2.02
N LYS A 8 14.85 6.42 3.14
CA LYS A 8 15.66 6.30 4.37
C LYS A 8 15.57 4.88 4.95
N LYS A 9 14.38 4.28 5.04
CA LYS A 9 14.20 2.90 5.52
C LYS A 9 14.84 1.86 4.58
N ILE A 10 14.70 2.04 3.27
CA ILE A 10 15.38 1.21 2.27
C ILE A 10 16.88 1.26 2.50
N LEU A 11 17.45 2.47 2.61
CA LEU A 11 18.86 2.65 2.87
C LEU A 11 19.28 1.99 4.20
N GLU A 12 18.53 2.14 5.26
CA GLU A 12 18.79 1.51 6.56
C GLU A 12 18.73 -0.02 6.50
N TYR A 13 17.82 -0.59 5.73
CA TYR A 13 17.71 -2.06 5.60
C TYR A 13 18.80 -2.66 4.70
N VAL A 14 19.04 -2.08 3.52
CA VAL A 14 20.12 -2.48 2.58
C VAL A 14 21.48 -2.39 3.27
N LEU A 15 21.63 -1.40 4.12
CA LEU A 15 22.85 -1.04 4.78
C LEU A 15 22.91 -1.57 6.21
N THR A 16 22.08 -2.58 6.55
CA THR A 16 22.23 -3.20 7.87
C THR A 16 23.64 -3.76 7.99
N VAL A 17 24.29 -3.39 9.06
CA VAL A 17 25.62 -3.85 9.45
C VAL A 17 25.79 -5.37 9.32
N LYS A 18 24.70 -6.12 9.41
CA LYS A 18 24.66 -7.58 9.31
C LYS A 18 25.00 -8.09 7.89
N HIS A 19 24.42 -7.49 6.82
CA HIS A 19 24.69 -7.92 5.43
C HIS A 19 26.09 -7.48 4.98
N ALA A 20 26.45 -6.22 5.30
CA ALA A 20 27.79 -5.73 5.05
C ALA A 20 28.87 -6.59 5.71
N LYS A 21 28.64 -7.04 6.96
CA LYS A 21 29.55 -7.95 7.66
C LYS A 21 29.69 -9.30 6.96
N ALA A 22 28.60 -9.88 6.48
CA ALA A 22 28.64 -11.17 5.79
C ALA A 22 29.51 -11.11 4.52
N VAL A 23 29.31 -10.08 3.67
CA VAL A 23 30.11 -9.85 2.45
C VAL A 23 31.60 -9.68 2.80
N TYR A 24 31.89 -8.85 3.81
CA TYR A 24 33.27 -8.59 4.21
C TYR A 24 33.94 -9.85 4.77
N ILE A 25 33.27 -10.64 5.61
CA ILE A 25 33.82 -11.89 6.15
C ILE A 25 34.18 -12.86 5.02
N VAL A 26 33.31 -13.01 4.02
CA VAL A 26 33.59 -13.84 2.85
C VAL A 26 34.84 -13.37 2.11
N ALA A 27 34.96 -12.06 1.89
CA ALA A 27 36.13 -11.47 1.22
C ALA A 27 37.43 -11.69 2.01
N VAL A 28 37.39 -11.53 3.34
CA VAL A 28 38.55 -11.70 4.24
C VAL A 28 38.97 -13.19 4.30
N ILE A 29 38.03 -14.10 4.38
CA ILE A 29 38.33 -15.55 4.33
C ILE A 29 38.96 -15.91 2.98
N PHE A 30 38.44 -15.37 1.89
CA PHE A 30 39.02 -15.58 0.57
C PHE A 30 40.45 -15.06 0.50
N ALA A 31 40.72 -13.85 1.00
CA ALA A 31 42.06 -13.29 1.07
C ALA A 31 43.00 -14.14 1.91
N LEU A 32 42.53 -14.64 3.08
CA LEU A 32 43.28 -15.55 3.92
C LEU A 32 43.71 -16.84 3.18
N LEU A 33 42.77 -17.48 2.49
CA LEU A 33 43.05 -18.69 1.70
C LEU A 33 44.03 -18.41 0.56
N TYR A 34 43.85 -17.31 -0.15
CA TYR A 34 44.71 -16.88 -1.25
C TYR A 34 46.15 -16.67 -0.76
N HIS A 35 46.38 -15.86 0.28
CA HIS A 35 47.74 -15.62 0.83
C HIS A 35 48.37 -16.89 1.42
N SER A 36 47.55 -17.77 2.01
CA SER A 36 48.03 -19.09 2.49
C SER A 36 48.55 -19.97 1.34
N ALA A 37 47.85 -20.00 0.21
CA ALA A 37 48.29 -20.71 -0.97
C ALA A 37 49.60 -20.14 -1.57
N PHE A 38 49.69 -18.82 -1.63
CA PHE A 38 50.85 -18.11 -2.13
C PHE A 38 52.10 -18.20 -1.20
N LEU A 39 51.97 -18.48 0.09
CA LEU A 39 53.09 -18.86 0.94
C LEU A 39 53.87 -20.03 0.35
N ILE A 40 53.15 -21.08 -0.10
CA ILE A 40 53.78 -22.26 -0.69
C ILE A 40 54.46 -21.90 -2.04
N VAL A 41 53.78 -21.10 -2.86
CA VAL A 41 54.28 -20.67 -4.18
C VAL A 41 55.59 -19.85 -4.00
N PHE A 42 55.59 -18.82 -3.16
CA PHE A 42 56.79 -17.99 -2.95
C PHE A 42 57.97 -18.71 -2.30
N LYS A 43 57.66 -19.68 -1.42
CA LYS A 43 58.69 -20.55 -0.85
C LYS A 43 59.33 -21.43 -1.94
N ASN A 44 58.55 -22.08 -2.77
CA ASN A 44 59.03 -22.95 -3.84
C ASN A 44 59.78 -22.20 -4.95
N LEU A 45 59.40 -20.94 -5.22
CA LEU A 45 60.09 -20.06 -6.17
C LEU A 45 61.31 -19.36 -5.56
N ASN A 46 61.60 -19.58 -4.28
CA ASN A 46 62.67 -18.93 -3.52
C ASN A 46 62.57 -17.40 -3.53
N VAL A 47 61.37 -16.82 -3.58
CA VAL A 47 61.11 -15.39 -3.48
C VAL A 47 60.90 -15.04 -2.00
N LEU A 48 61.98 -15.09 -1.25
CA LEU A 48 61.96 -14.96 0.21
C LEU A 48 61.30 -13.65 0.73
N PRO A 49 61.51 -12.45 0.14
CA PRO A 49 60.81 -11.24 0.61
C PRO A 49 59.30 -11.37 0.56
N MET A 50 58.73 -11.91 -0.53
CA MET A 50 57.29 -12.15 -0.68
C MET A 50 56.80 -13.25 0.26
N PHE A 51 57.59 -14.26 0.49
CA PHE A 51 57.29 -15.31 1.47
C PHE A 51 57.09 -14.74 2.87
N TYR A 52 58.05 -13.93 3.35
CA TYR A 52 57.94 -13.32 4.69
C TYR A 52 56.83 -12.26 4.77
N PHE A 53 56.64 -11.48 3.72
CA PHE A 53 55.54 -10.53 3.66
C PHE A 53 54.17 -11.28 3.74
N ASN A 54 54.03 -12.36 3.03
CA ASN A 54 52.80 -13.18 3.03
C ASN A 54 52.51 -13.86 4.40
N ILE A 55 53.50 -14.16 5.22
CA ILE A 55 53.27 -14.56 6.61
C ILE A 55 52.55 -13.48 7.38
N GLY A 56 52.96 -12.20 7.18
CA GLY A 56 52.31 -11.03 7.76
C GLY A 56 50.86 -10.90 7.26
N SER A 57 50.64 -11.07 5.95
CA SER A 57 49.33 -11.02 5.32
C SER A 57 48.37 -12.10 5.88
N VAL A 58 48.82 -13.34 5.98
CA VAL A 58 48.05 -14.43 6.58
C VAL A 58 47.66 -14.14 8.02
N THR A 59 48.63 -13.61 8.82
CA THR A 59 48.40 -13.24 10.21
C THR A 59 47.36 -12.10 10.31
N LEU A 60 47.45 -11.09 9.43
CA LEU A 60 46.49 -9.98 9.39
C LEU A 60 45.09 -10.49 9.04
N PHE A 61 44.92 -11.25 7.93
CA PHE A 61 43.62 -11.73 7.49
C PHE A 61 43.00 -12.76 8.46
N LEU A 62 43.79 -13.57 9.13
CA LEU A 62 43.34 -14.43 10.23
C LEU A 62 42.79 -13.57 11.38
N THR A 63 43.55 -12.54 11.79
CA THR A 63 43.13 -11.61 12.84
C THR A 63 41.86 -10.89 12.47
N LEU A 64 41.74 -10.39 11.23
CA LEU A 64 40.54 -9.73 10.74
C LEU A 64 39.33 -10.71 10.71
N THR A 65 39.52 -11.96 10.34
CA THR A 65 38.46 -12.98 10.34
C THR A 65 37.92 -13.22 11.76
N LEU A 66 38.78 -13.21 12.78
CA LEU A 66 38.40 -13.45 14.17
C LEU A 66 37.79 -12.22 14.86
N ILE A 67 38.34 -11.02 14.60
CA ILE A 67 37.95 -9.79 15.29
C ILE A 67 36.74 -9.10 14.60
N PHE A 68 36.63 -9.16 13.29
CA PHE A 68 35.60 -8.44 12.55
C PHE A 68 34.16 -8.75 12.97
N PRO A 69 33.75 -10.00 13.25
CA PRO A 69 32.43 -10.30 13.76
C PRO A 69 32.07 -9.52 15.04
N LEU A 70 33.08 -9.20 15.86
CA LEU A 70 32.94 -8.49 17.15
C LEU A 70 32.90 -6.97 17.00
N THR A 71 33.31 -6.42 15.86
CA THR A 71 33.35 -4.96 15.65
C THR A 71 31.98 -4.40 15.31
N LYS A 72 31.69 -3.16 15.70
CA LYS A 72 30.48 -2.42 15.30
C LYS A 72 30.64 -1.67 13.97
N GLU A 73 31.85 -1.40 13.55
CA GLU A 73 32.19 -0.61 12.37
C GLU A 73 32.98 -1.45 11.36
N CYS A 74 32.73 -1.21 10.07
CA CYS A 74 33.38 -1.92 8.98
C CYS A 74 34.56 -1.15 8.38
N ILE A 75 34.61 0.17 8.51
CA ILE A 75 35.57 1.02 7.80
C ILE A 75 37.01 0.75 8.25
N ARG A 76 37.29 0.69 9.56
CA ARG A 76 38.66 0.49 10.07
C ARG A 76 39.26 -0.87 9.69
N PRO A 77 38.56 -2.00 9.92
CA PRO A 77 39.06 -3.27 9.46
C PRO A 77 39.28 -3.32 7.94
N TYR A 78 38.37 -2.72 7.16
CA TYR A 78 38.52 -2.61 5.72
C TYR A 78 39.78 -1.82 5.33
N PHE A 79 40.08 -0.73 6.00
CA PHE A 79 41.27 0.09 5.72
C PHE A 79 42.57 -0.72 5.84
N PHE A 80 42.70 -1.56 6.85
CA PHE A 80 43.87 -2.44 7.01
C PHE A 80 43.96 -3.50 5.92
N ALA A 81 42.83 -4.12 5.54
CA ALA A 81 42.78 -5.06 4.45
C ALA A 81 43.14 -4.38 3.10
N PHE A 82 42.62 -3.17 2.88
CA PHE A 82 42.92 -2.37 1.69
C PHE A 82 44.41 -2.03 1.59
N LEU A 83 44.99 -1.54 2.66
CA LEU A 83 46.42 -1.15 2.70
C LEU A 83 47.31 -2.36 2.44
N GLU A 84 46.99 -3.52 3.03
CA GLU A 84 47.69 -4.76 2.82
C GLU A 84 47.63 -5.18 1.35
N VAL A 85 46.42 -5.28 0.76
CA VAL A 85 46.27 -5.72 -0.64
C VAL A 85 47.01 -4.82 -1.59
N VAL A 86 46.90 -3.49 -1.47
CA VAL A 86 47.63 -2.55 -2.33
C VAL A 86 49.13 -2.73 -2.18
N THR A 87 49.66 -2.84 -0.95
CA THR A 87 51.08 -3.01 -0.69
C THR A 87 51.59 -4.36 -1.22
N HIS A 88 50.83 -5.42 -1.03
CA HIS A 88 51.13 -6.75 -1.55
C HIS A 88 51.25 -6.74 -3.08
N GLN A 89 50.32 -6.10 -3.78
CA GLN A 89 50.37 -6.02 -5.25
C GLN A 89 51.60 -5.24 -5.73
N LEU A 90 51.89 -4.08 -5.13
CA LEU A 90 53.09 -3.29 -5.46
C LEU A 90 54.39 -4.08 -5.28
N LEU A 91 54.50 -4.82 -4.15
CA LEU A 91 55.67 -5.65 -3.90
C LEU A 91 55.74 -6.85 -4.85
N ALA A 92 54.63 -7.52 -5.12
CA ALA A 92 54.57 -8.64 -6.05
C ALA A 92 54.98 -8.22 -7.47
N ASP A 93 54.48 -7.10 -7.97
CA ASP A 93 54.89 -6.56 -9.28
C ASP A 93 56.35 -6.13 -9.31
N ARG A 94 56.87 -5.60 -8.19
CA ARG A 94 58.30 -5.24 -8.08
C ARG A 94 59.23 -6.46 -8.08
N PHE A 95 58.82 -7.54 -7.43
CA PHE A 95 59.65 -8.75 -7.31
C PHE A 95 59.53 -9.70 -8.50
N LEU A 96 58.30 -9.88 -9.04
CA LEU A 96 57.98 -10.84 -10.09
C LEU A 96 57.74 -10.22 -11.47
N GLY A 97 57.53 -8.89 -11.50
CA GLY A 97 57.13 -8.14 -12.69
C GLY A 97 55.62 -8.08 -12.88
N GLY A 98 55.13 -7.02 -13.53
CA GLY A 98 53.72 -6.78 -13.78
C GLY A 98 53.02 -7.87 -14.61
N ASN A 99 53.80 -8.65 -15.35
CA ASN A 99 53.28 -9.80 -16.12
C ASN A 99 52.71 -10.93 -15.23
N ALA A 100 52.94 -10.93 -13.90
CA ALA A 100 52.30 -11.87 -12.99
C ALA A 100 50.82 -11.52 -12.68
N SER A 101 50.39 -10.28 -13.03
CA SER A 101 49.01 -9.78 -12.96
C SER A 101 48.38 -9.89 -11.55
N PHE A 102 49.18 -9.62 -10.51
CA PHE A 102 48.68 -9.56 -9.14
C PHE A 102 47.74 -8.34 -8.93
N HIS A 103 47.97 -7.23 -9.64
CA HIS A 103 47.20 -5.98 -9.51
C HIS A 103 45.71 -6.15 -9.84
N PHE A 104 45.27 -7.23 -10.51
CA PHE A 104 43.84 -7.49 -10.72
C PHE A 104 43.04 -7.64 -9.43
N PHE A 105 43.65 -8.03 -8.31
CA PHE A 105 42.97 -8.08 -6.99
C PHE A 105 42.62 -6.68 -6.44
N ILE A 106 43.28 -5.62 -6.92
CA ILE A 106 42.93 -4.23 -6.56
C ILE A 106 41.50 -3.90 -7.02
N LEU A 107 41.07 -4.41 -8.19
CA LEU A 107 39.70 -4.21 -8.65
C LEU A 107 38.68 -4.85 -7.73
N LEU A 108 38.98 -6.02 -7.15
CA LEU A 108 38.05 -6.69 -6.22
C LEU A 108 37.86 -5.87 -4.95
N ILE A 109 38.97 -5.37 -4.39
CA ILE A 109 38.90 -4.56 -3.17
C ILE A 109 38.24 -3.20 -3.43
N GLY A 110 38.28 -2.69 -4.67
CA GLY A 110 37.59 -1.46 -5.06
C GLY A 110 36.06 -1.56 -5.06
N VAL A 111 35.52 -2.74 -5.33
CA VAL A 111 34.06 -2.96 -5.35
C VAL A 111 33.47 -3.09 -3.94
N LEU A 112 34.21 -3.66 -3.00
CA LEU A 112 33.74 -3.95 -1.65
C LEU A 112 33.24 -2.74 -0.85
N PRO A 113 33.82 -1.53 -0.92
CA PRO A 113 33.34 -0.37 -0.15
C PRO A 113 31.85 -0.03 -0.40
N ILE A 114 31.38 -0.20 -1.63
CA ILE A 114 29.94 0.05 -1.94
C ILE A 114 29.06 -0.88 -1.12
N LEU A 115 29.49 -2.12 -0.93
CA LEU A 115 28.71 -3.16 -0.24
C LEU A 115 28.87 -3.10 1.28
N VAL A 116 30.02 -2.60 1.76
CA VAL A 116 30.42 -2.71 3.17
C VAL A 116 30.19 -1.42 3.95
N PHE A 117 30.36 -0.23 3.33
CA PHE A 117 30.34 1.03 4.07
C PHE A 117 28.94 1.60 4.34
N GLY A 118 27.90 1.07 3.71
CA GLY A 118 26.54 1.42 4.01
C GLY A 118 26.27 2.92 3.92
N LYS A 119 26.01 3.53 5.08
CA LYS A 119 25.73 4.99 5.17
C LYS A 119 26.91 5.89 4.83
N HIS A 120 28.11 5.35 4.73
CA HIS A 120 29.34 6.11 4.47
C HIS A 120 29.69 6.13 2.97
N MET A 121 28.74 6.49 2.12
CA MET A 121 28.90 6.51 0.66
C MET A 121 30.08 7.34 0.16
N VAL A 122 30.37 8.48 0.80
CA VAL A 122 31.52 9.33 0.42
C VAL A 122 32.83 8.56 0.60
N ALA A 123 33.00 7.85 1.72
CA ALA A 123 34.18 7.03 1.95
C ALA A 123 34.27 5.90 0.92
N ALA A 124 33.16 5.25 0.57
CA ALA A 124 33.12 4.22 -0.46
C ALA A 124 33.60 4.75 -1.82
N ILE A 125 33.10 5.91 -2.25
CA ILE A 125 33.49 6.55 -3.51
C ILE A 125 35.00 6.92 -3.50
N VAL A 126 35.51 7.48 -2.39
CA VAL A 126 36.93 7.82 -2.27
C VAL A 126 37.80 6.58 -2.41
N PHE A 127 37.47 5.47 -1.73
CA PHE A 127 38.21 4.21 -1.86
C PHE A 127 38.16 3.66 -3.28
N GLN A 128 37.00 3.74 -3.98
CA GLN A 128 36.90 3.33 -5.36
C GLN A 128 37.81 4.14 -6.30
N ILE A 129 37.82 5.47 -6.13
CA ILE A 129 38.68 6.33 -6.93
C ILE A 129 40.16 5.97 -6.69
N ILE A 130 40.56 5.78 -5.43
CA ILE A 130 41.94 5.42 -5.09
C ILE A 130 42.32 4.07 -5.70
N THR A 131 41.43 3.06 -5.62
CA THR A 131 41.68 1.73 -6.21
C THR A 131 41.74 1.77 -7.74
N ALA A 132 40.89 2.56 -8.40
CA ALA A 132 40.93 2.74 -9.84
C ALA A 132 42.26 3.39 -10.28
N PHE A 133 42.70 4.43 -9.60
CA PHE A 133 43.98 5.06 -9.87
C PHE A 133 45.16 4.10 -9.62
N ALA A 134 45.14 3.35 -8.53
CA ALA A 134 46.18 2.38 -8.22
C ALA A 134 46.25 1.28 -9.30
N PHE A 135 45.11 0.79 -9.74
CA PHE A 135 45.02 -0.24 -10.81
C PHE A 135 45.60 0.30 -12.13
N ILE A 136 45.15 1.49 -12.58
CA ILE A 136 45.59 2.10 -13.84
C ILE A 136 47.10 2.38 -13.76
N PHE A 137 47.58 2.91 -12.60
CA PHE A 137 48.99 3.17 -12.40
C PHE A 137 49.85 1.90 -12.56
N LEU A 138 49.43 0.80 -11.94
CA LEU A 138 50.12 -0.47 -12.04
C LEU A 138 50.02 -1.09 -13.44
N GLU A 139 48.89 -0.98 -14.12
CA GLU A 139 48.69 -1.52 -15.48
C GLU A 139 49.56 -0.76 -16.51
N VAL A 140 49.75 0.56 -16.32
CA VAL A 140 50.52 1.40 -17.23
C VAL A 140 52.03 1.32 -16.93
N ILE A 141 52.45 1.25 -15.68
CA ILE A 141 53.84 1.36 -15.23
C ILE A 141 54.46 -0.02 -14.93
N ALA A 142 53.69 -0.97 -14.43
CA ALA A 142 54.17 -2.29 -14.06
C ALA A 142 54.87 -3.05 -15.18
N PRO A 143 54.46 -2.97 -16.46
CA PRO A 143 55.15 -3.64 -17.57
C PRO A 143 56.61 -3.18 -17.75
N ASP A 144 56.92 -1.94 -17.39
CA ASP A 144 58.26 -1.36 -17.53
C ASP A 144 59.19 -1.65 -16.30
N ILE A 145 58.60 -2.18 -15.23
CA ILE A 145 59.38 -2.54 -14.02
C ILE A 145 60.08 -3.87 -14.25
N LYS A 146 61.41 -3.81 -14.31
CA LYS A 146 62.22 -5.05 -14.39
C LYS A 146 62.10 -5.84 -13.10
N PRO A 147 61.70 -7.13 -13.19
CA PRO A 147 61.55 -7.99 -12.02
C PRO A 147 62.94 -8.21 -11.34
N ILE A 148 62.91 -8.30 -9.99
CA ILE A 148 64.10 -8.65 -9.24
C ILE A 148 64.42 -10.14 -9.34
N TYR A 149 63.40 -10.97 -9.39
CA TYR A 149 63.52 -12.40 -9.51
C TYR A 149 63.11 -12.85 -10.91
N LEU A 150 64.03 -13.51 -11.61
CA LEU A 150 63.77 -14.12 -12.90
C LEU A 150 63.09 -15.46 -12.71
N ILE A 151 61.82 -15.53 -13.04
CA ILE A 151 61.00 -16.74 -12.95
C ILE A 151 60.83 -17.35 -14.34
N ASP A 152 60.77 -18.64 -14.45
CA ASP A 152 60.49 -19.37 -15.69
C ASP A 152 59.18 -18.86 -16.31
N GLU A 153 59.21 -18.58 -17.62
CA GLU A 153 58.06 -18.00 -18.33
C GLU A 153 56.80 -18.84 -18.26
N LYS A 154 56.93 -20.17 -18.22
CA LYS A 154 55.74 -21.07 -18.08
C LYS A 154 55.12 -20.93 -16.73
N ILE A 155 55.90 -20.82 -15.68
CA ILE A 155 55.42 -20.61 -14.29
C ILE A 155 54.79 -19.23 -14.17
N LEU A 156 55.45 -18.21 -14.72
CA LEU A 156 54.92 -16.82 -14.70
C LEU A 156 53.55 -16.74 -15.43
N ARG A 157 53.46 -17.39 -16.60
CA ARG A 157 52.21 -17.50 -17.36
C ARG A 157 51.11 -18.25 -16.57
N LEU A 158 51.46 -19.30 -15.85
CA LEU A 158 50.51 -20.05 -15.01
C LEU A 158 50.01 -19.13 -13.86
N ILE A 159 50.88 -18.41 -13.18
CA ILE A 159 50.54 -17.47 -12.12
C ILE A 159 49.58 -16.38 -12.69
N LYS A 160 49.92 -15.80 -13.85
CA LYS A 160 49.08 -14.82 -14.53
C LYS A 160 47.68 -15.33 -14.78
N ILE A 161 47.54 -16.49 -15.43
CA ILE A 161 46.25 -17.10 -15.75
C ILE A 161 45.47 -17.36 -14.46
N THR A 162 46.13 -17.90 -13.42
CA THR A 162 45.48 -18.17 -12.14
C THR A 162 44.97 -16.89 -11.47
N ASN A 163 45.77 -15.82 -11.43
CA ASN A 163 45.40 -14.55 -10.81
C ASN A 163 44.22 -13.90 -11.54
N ILE A 164 44.25 -13.84 -12.86
CA ILE A 164 43.16 -13.26 -13.65
C ILE A 164 41.88 -14.08 -13.48
N SER A 165 41.97 -15.43 -13.69
CA SER A 165 40.81 -16.31 -13.57
C SER A 165 40.18 -16.24 -12.19
N LEU A 166 40.98 -16.23 -11.14
CA LEU A 166 40.53 -16.17 -9.78
C LEU A 166 39.90 -14.80 -9.45
N SER A 167 40.50 -13.71 -9.93
CA SER A 167 39.94 -12.36 -9.78
C SER A 167 38.57 -12.23 -10.46
N VAL A 168 38.43 -12.75 -11.68
CA VAL A 168 37.16 -12.75 -12.42
C VAL A 168 36.14 -13.62 -11.69
N PHE A 169 36.51 -14.82 -11.24
CA PHE A 169 35.63 -15.71 -10.48
C PHE A 169 35.08 -15.03 -9.21
N VAL A 170 35.96 -14.41 -8.43
CA VAL A 170 35.53 -13.73 -7.19
C VAL A 170 34.67 -12.53 -7.49
N LEU A 171 34.97 -11.76 -8.56
CA LEU A 171 34.13 -10.66 -8.99
C LEU A 171 32.70 -11.12 -9.33
N ILE A 172 32.58 -12.21 -10.09
CA ILE A 172 31.29 -12.82 -10.44
C ILE A 172 30.55 -13.24 -9.15
N LEU A 173 31.25 -13.88 -8.22
CA LEU A 173 30.66 -14.30 -6.94
C LEU A 173 30.13 -13.11 -6.12
N ILE A 174 30.91 -12.02 -6.06
CA ILE A 174 30.49 -10.77 -5.39
C ILE A 174 29.23 -10.19 -6.06
N LEU A 175 29.20 -10.14 -7.38
CA LEU A 175 28.04 -9.62 -8.14
C LEU A 175 26.79 -10.50 -7.95
N LEU A 176 26.94 -11.82 -7.95
CA LEU A 176 25.83 -12.73 -7.67
C LEU A 176 25.29 -12.55 -6.25
N LEU A 177 26.18 -12.45 -5.26
CA LEU A 177 25.78 -12.22 -3.86
C LEU A 177 25.03 -10.88 -3.73
N PHE A 178 25.54 -9.84 -4.38
CA PHE A 178 24.88 -8.53 -4.42
C PHE A 178 23.49 -8.59 -5.06
N SER A 179 23.36 -9.31 -6.17
CA SER A 179 22.08 -9.51 -6.85
C SER A 179 21.05 -10.21 -5.95
N VAL A 180 21.46 -11.25 -5.22
CA VAL A 180 20.59 -11.95 -4.26
C VAL A 180 20.16 -11.01 -3.13
N ILE A 181 21.07 -10.21 -2.59
CA ILE A 181 20.76 -9.23 -1.55
C ILE A 181 19.74 -8.21 -2.07
N LEU A 182 19.96 -7.63 -3.25
CA LEU A 182 19.03 -6.67 -3.86
C LEU A 182 17.64 -7.27 -4.08
N TYR A 183 17.58 -8.49 -4.61
CA TYR A 183 16.30 -9.18 -4.82
C TYR A 183 15.53 -9.40 -3.51
N THR A 184 16.24 -9.85 -2.47
CA THR A 184 15.62 -10.07 -1.15
C THR A 184 15.07 -8.76 -0.56
N ILE A 185 15.81 -7.67 -0.71
CA ILE A 185 15.39 -6.35 -0.23
C ILE A 185 14.16 -5.86 -1.00
N GLN A 186 14.17 -5.99 -2.32
CA GLN A 186 13.05 -5.58 -3.16
C GLN A 186 11.78 -6.34 -2.78
N SER A 187 11.86 -7.67 -2.62
CA SER A 187 10.71 -8.50 -2.26
C SER A 187 10.10 -8.12 -0.90
N HIS A 188 10.94 -7.83 0.10
CA HIS A 188 10.46 -7.36 1.40
C HIS A 188 9.77 -6.00 1.33
N LEU A 189 10.32 -5.08 0.52
CA LEU A 189 9.73 -3.76 0.34
C LEU A 189 8.38 -3.79 -0.37
N GLU A 190 8.24 -4.64 -1.37
CA GLU A 190 6.97 -4.83 -2.08
C GLU A 190 5.86 -5.32 -1.13
N VAL A 191 6.19 -6.27 -0.24
CA VAL A 191 5.26 -6.75 0.78
C VAL A 191 4.89 -5.63 1.76
N GLU A 192 5.88 -4.91 2.34
CA GLU A 192 5.62 -3.82 3.30
C GLU A 192 4.79 -2.69 2.68
N VAL A 193 5.06 -2.31 1.43
CA VAL A 193 4.30 -1.28 0.70
C VAL A 193 2.86 -1.74 0.47
N SER A 194 2.66 -2.99 0.08
CA SER A 194 1.33 -3.57 -0.13
C SER A 194 0.50 -3.59 1.15
N GLU A 195 1.10 -4.01 2.27
CA GLU A 195 0.42 -4.03 3.58
C GLU A 195 0.01 -2.62 4.02
N LYS A 196 0.91 -1.65 3.94
CA LYS A 196 0.60 -0.25 4.30
C LYS A 196 -0.44 0.39 3.38
N ALA A 197 -0.45 0.04 2.10
CA ALA A 197 -1.48 0.51 1.19
C ALA A 197 -2.87 -0.02 1.58
N LYS A 198 -2.97 -1.30 2.00
CA LYS A 198 -4.20 -1.89 2.51
C LYS A 198 -4.67 -1.22 3.80
N GLU A 199 -3.77 -1.02 4.77
CA GLU A 199 -4.08 -0.32 6.02
C GLU A 199 -4.58 1.11 5.78
N ALA A 200 -3.89 1.86 4.92
CA ALA A 200 -4.28 3.22 4.57
C ALA A 200 -5.65 3.28 3.86
N LYS A 201 -5.96 2.28 3.02
CA LYS A 201 -7.27 2.18 2.38
C LYS A 201 -8.39 1.96 3.41
N ILE A 202 -8.21 1.00 4.32
CA ILE A 202 -9.18 0.70 5.38
C ILE A 202 -9.38 1.92 6.30
N GLU A 203 -8.32 2.60 6.68
CA GLU A 203 -8.41 3.80 7.52
C GLU A 203 -9.14 4.94 6.80
N ASN A 204 -8.87 5.13 5.50
CA ASN A 204 -9.57 6.14 4.69
C ASN A 204 -11.07 5.83 4.55
N GLU A 205 -11.43 4.57 4.33
CA GLU A 205 -12.83 4.12 4.27
C GLU A 205 -13.56 4.37 5.60
N LYS A 206 -12.93 4.06 6.73
CA LYS A 206 -13.47 4.35 8.07
C LYS A 206 -13.66 5.85 8.28
N ARG A 207 -12.71 6.67 7.86
CA ARG A 207 -12.78 8.13 7.99
C ARG A 207 -13.92 8.71 7.14
N ILE A 208 -14.08 8.25 5.90
CA ILE A 208 -15.19 8.67 5.03
C ILE A 208 -16.52 8.26 5.64
N SER A 209 -16.64 7.02 6.12
CA SER A 209 -17.85 6.53 6.79
C SER A 209 -18.22 7.38 8.01
N LEU A 210 -17.24 7.72 8.85
CA LEU A 210 -17.46 8.57 10.01
C LEU A 210 -17.89 10.00 9.62
N GLN A 211 -17.26 10.61 8.59
CA GLN A 211 -17.64 11.93 8.10
C GLN A 211 -19.07 11.94 7.55
N ASN A 212 -19.44 10.93 6.79
CA ASN A 212 -20.82 10.79 6.28
C ASN A 212 -21.81 10.63 7.43
N HIS A 213 -21.49 9.80 8.43
CA HIS A 213 -22.35 9.63 9.60
C HIS A 213 -22.54 10.93 10.40
N ILE A 214 -21.50 11.73 10.57
CA ILE A 214 -21.58 13.04 11.22
C ILE A 214 -22.47 14.00 10.45
N ILE A 215 -22.31 14.12 9.13
CA ILE A 215 -23.13 15.01 8.29
C ILE A 215 -24.59 14.62 8.38
N ILE A 216 -24.89 13.34 8.21
CA ILE A 216 -26.25 12.82 8.27
C ILE A 216 -26.85 13.07 9.67
N SER A 217 -26.11 12.77 10.75
CA SER A 217 -26.56 13.04 12.10
C SER A 217 -26.82 14.51 12.38
N LEU A 218 -26.07 15.44 11.77
CA LEU A 218 -26.30 16.89 11.90
C LEU A 218 -27.60 17.32 11.21
N VAL A 219 -27.94 16.73 10.07
CA VAL A 219 -29.21 17.02 9.39
C VAL A 219 -30.39 16.48 10.18
N GLU A 220 -30.31 15.25 10.68
CA GLU A 220 -31.37 14.60 11.45
C GLU A 220 -31.59 15.21 12.83
N ASN A 221 -30.53 15.63 13.54
CA ASN A 221 -30.69 16.33 14.82
C ASN A 221 -31.47 17.64 14.71
N ARG A 222 -31.69 18.16 13.48
CA ARG A 222 -32.61 19.27 13.23
C ARG A 222 -34.06 18.82 13.14
N ASP A 223 -34.29 17.59 12.65
CA ASP A 223 -35.60 16.95 12.63
C ASP A 223 -35.83 16.20 13.94
N THR A 224 -37.03 15.80 14.22
CA THR A 224 -37.40 15.00 15.39
C THR A 224 -37.11 13.50 15.20
N ASP A 225 -36.64 13.12 14.01
CA ASP A 225 -36.30 11.73 13.72
C ASP A 225 -34.96 11.32 14.39
N THR A 226 -34.88 10.12 14.89
CA THR A 226 -33.72 9.63 15.64
C THR A 226 -32.70 8.96 14.69
N GLY A 227 -31.42 8.97 15.05
CA GLY A 227 -30.38 8.27 14.27
C GLY A 227 -30.63 6.77 14.05
N GLU A 228 -31.61 6.20 14.75
CA GLU A 228 -32.10 4.83 14.53
C GLU A 228 -32.89 4.69 13.21
N HIS A 229 -33.63 5.75 12.81
CA HIS A 229 -34.35 5.79 11.53
C HIS A 229 -33.44 5.51 10.34
N ILE A 230 -32.28 6.17 10.26
CA ILE A 230 -31.29 5.94 9.19
C ILE A 230 -30.83 4.50 9.14
N GLN A 231 -30.53 3.93 10.31
CA GLN A 231 -30.02 2.56 10.35
C GLN A 231 -31.12 1.57 9.91
N ARG A 232 -32.36 1.80 10.32
CA ARG A 232 -33.48 0.96 9.94
C ARG A 232 -33.81 1.08 8.45
N THR A 233 -33.96 2.29 7.93
CA THR A 233 -34.27 2.52 6.50
C THR A 233 -33.18 1.96 5.60
N SER A 234 -31.90 2.15 5.93
CA SER A 234 -30.79 1.54 5.20
C SER A 234 -30.84 0.00 5.22
N ALA A 235 -31.20 -0.59 6.35
CA ALA A 235 -31.33 -2.05 6.48
C ALA A 235 -32.53 -2.59 5.66
N TYR A 236 -33.65 -1.87 5.65
CA TYR A 236 -34.82 -2.24 4.82
C TYR A 236 -34.52 -2.12 3.33
N VAL A 237 -33.83 -1.07 2.92
CA VAL A 237 -33.38 -0.88 1.54
C VAL A 237 -32.44 -2.01 1.11
N GLU A 238 -31.44 -2.36 1.95
CA GLU A 238 -30.55 -3.49 1.69
C GLU A 238 -31.32 -4.81 1.57
N LEU A 239 -32.23 -5.07 2.52
CA LEU A 239 -33.06 -6.29 2.52
C LEU A 239 -33.89 -6.40 1.24
N LEU A 240 -34.64 -5.37 0.88
CA LEU A 240 -35.49 -5.37 -0.29
C LEU A 240 -34.70 -5.53 -1.60
N SER A 241 -33.57 -4.81 -1.72
CA SER A 241 -32.69 -4.90 -2.88
C SER A 241 -32.08 -6.30 -3.01
N ARG A 242 -31.65 -6.92 -1.91
CA ARG A 242 -31.13 -8.29 -1.89
C ARG A 242 -32.19 -9.31 -2.28
N LYS A 243 -33.41 -9.20 -1.75
CA LYS A 243 -34.52 -10.07 -2.13
C LYS A 243 -34.88 -9.94 -3.59
N ALA A 244 -34.89 -8.73 -4.12
CA ALA A 244 -35.13 -8.48 -5.55
C ALA A 244 -34.04 -9.13 -6.41
N TYR A 245 -32.77 -9.04 -6.02
CA TYR A 245 -31.64 -9.70 -6.67
C TYR A 245 -31.80 -11.24 -6.66
N GLU A 246 -32.07 -11.82 -5.48
CA GLU A 246 -32.22 -13.28 -5.31
C GLU A 246 -33.38 -13.85 -6.14
N GLN A 247 -34.43 -13.08 -6.33
CA GLN A 247 -35.62 -13.51 -7.11
C GLN A 247 -35.56 -13.07 -8.58
N GLY A 248 -34.49 -12.46 -9.04
CA GLY A 248 -34.32 -12.01 -10.42
C GLY A 248 -35.32 -10.92 -10.81
N VAL A 249 -35.71 -10.04 -9.87
CA VAL A 249 -36.54 -8.87 -10.13
C VAL A 249 -35.66 -7.69 -10.55
N TYR A 250 -35.98 -7.07 -11.68
CA TYR A 250 -35.17 -6.02 -12.30
C TYR A 250 -33.69 -6.42 -12.51
N PRO A 251 -33.40 -7.58 -13.12
CA PRO A 251 -32.08 -8.19 -13.14
C PRO A 251 -31.03 -7.37 -13.89
N GLU A 252 -31.44 -6.50 -14.81
CA GLU A 252 -30.54 -5.63 -15.56
C GLU A 252 -30.07 -4.42 -14.72
N THR A 253 -30.79 -4.08 -13.64
CA THR A 253 -30.48 -2.93 -12.80
C THR A 253 -29.97 -3.34 -11.43
N ILE A 254 -30.62 -4.33 -10.79
CA ILE A 254 -30.24 -4.80 -9.44
C ILE A 254 -29.09 -5.79 -9.55
N THR A 255 -27.88 -5.26 -9.41
CA THR A 255 -26.63 -6.02 -9.30
C THR A 255 -26.13 -6.01 -7.87
N SER A 256 -25.07 -6.78 -7.57
CA SER A 256 -24.39 -6.71 -6.26
C SER A 256 -23.83 -5.30 -5.99
N GLU A 257 -23.37 -4.61 -7.03
CA GLU A 257 -22.87 -3.23 -6.92
C GLU A 257 -24.02 -2.25 -6.62
N PHE A 258 -25.16 -2.39 -7.28
CA PHE A 258 -26.36 -1.60 -6.99
C PHE A 258 -26.77 -1.72 -5.51
N ILE A 259 -26.75 -2.94 -4.94
CA ILE A 259 -27.10 -3.17 -3.53
C ILE A 259 -26.15 -2.41 -2.59
N GLU A 260 -24.86 -2.45 -2.85
CA GLU A 260 -23.87 -1.72 -2.03
C GLU A 260 -24.01 -0.20 -2.19
N LEU A 261 -24.30 0.28 -3.40
CA LEU A 261 -24.49 1.71 -3.66
C LEU A 261 -25.76 2.23 -2.99
N ILE A 262 -26.91 1.56 -3.15
CA ILE A 262 -28.16 2.03 -2.58
C ILE A 262 -28.16 2.00 -1.05
N LYS A 263 -27.55 1.00 -0.44
CA LYS A 263 -27.35 0.93 1.01
C LYS A 263 -26.57 2.13 1.53
N ARG A 264 -25.54 2.56 0.80
CA ARG A 264 -24.73 3.76 1.14
C ARG A 264 -25.47 5.06 0.86
N ALA A 265 -26.37 5.08 -0.13
CA ALA A 265 -27.11 6.27 -0.54
C ALA A 265 -28.35 6.52 0.33
N ALA A 266 -29.03 5.48 0.79
CA ALA A 266 -30.27 5.56 1.58
C ALA A 266 -30.20 6.54 2.77
N PRO A 267 -29.10 6.62 3.56
CA PRO A 267 -28.96 7.61 4.63
C PRO A 267 -29.10 9.07 4.21
N MET A 268 -28.92 9.37 2.93
CA MET A 268 -28.88 10.74 2.39
C MET A 268 -30.22 11.18 1.76
N HIS A 269 -31.28 10.35 1.82
CA HIS A 269 -32.56 10.65 1.19
C HIS A 269 -33.12 12.02 1.63
N ASP A 270 -32.95 12.36 2.87
CA ASP A 270 -33.46 13.58 3.53
C ASP A 270 -32.43 14.71 3.70
N ILE A 271 -31.26 14.63 3.03
CA ILE A 271 -30.18 15.64 3.18
C ILE A 271 -30.67 17.07 2.91
N GLY A 272 -31.66 17.23 2.04
CA GLY A 272 -32.25 18.53 1.72
C GLY A 272 -33.08 19.17 2.84
N LYS A 273 -33.42 18.44 3.91
CA LYS A 273 -34.06 19.04 5.10
C LYS A 273 -33.24 20.15 5.74
N ILE A 274 -31.93 20.21 5.43
CA ILE A 274 -31.04 21.26 5.90
C ILE A 274 -31.51 22.67 5.50
N VAL A 275 -32.22 22.84 4.39
CA VAL A 275 -32.72 24.15 3.90
C VAL A 275 -34.16 24.46 4.34
N VAL A 276 -34.84 23.48 4.96
CA VAL A 276 -36.20 23.69 5.48
C VAL A 276 -36.15 24.52 6.76
N MET A 277 -37.00 25.54 6.89
CA MET A 277 -37.03 26.37 8.06
C MET A 277 -37.55 25.61 9.30
N ASP A 278 -36.95 25.84 10.47
CA ASP A 278 -37.27 25.14 11.72
C ASP A 278 -38.75 25.29 12.13
N ASN A 279 -39.40 26.37 11.84
CA ASN A 279 -40.84 26.60 12.11
C ASN A 279 -41.75 25.67 11.28
N VAL A 280 -41.28 25.19 10.12
CA VAL A 280 -41.98 24.20 9.29
C VAL A 280 -41.56 22.80 9.68
N LEU A 281 -40.23 22.56 9.78
CA LEU A 281 -39.67 21.26 10.06
C LEU A 281 -40.09 20.69 11.43
N LYS A 282 -40.13 21.54 12.44
CA LYS A 282 -40.45 21.18 13.86
C LYS A 282 -41.85 21.53 14.28
N LYS A 283 -42.74 21.84 13.33
CA LYS A 283 -44.10 22.27 13.68
C LYS A 283 -44.87 21.20 14.40
N PRO A 284 -45.38 21.48 15.62
CA PRO A 284 -46.23 20.56 16.33
C PRO A 284 -47.65 20.54 15.73
N GLY A 285 -47.88 19.65 14.79
CA GLY A 285 -49.19 19.46 14.15
C GLY A 285 -49.14 19.40 12.62
N LYS A 286 -50.32 19.49 11.99
CA LYS A 286 -50.42 19.44 10.52
C LYS A 286 -49.88 20.69 9.88
N LEU A 287 -49.13 20.54 8.79
CA LEU A 287 -48.65 21.65 7.97
C LEU A 287 -49.83 22.28 7.19
N THR A 288 -49.78 23.57 7.02
CA THR A 288 -50.69 24.26 6.04
C THR A 288 -50.27 23.87 4.60
N PRO A 289 -51.12 24.12 3.60
CA PRO A 289 -50.72 23.87 2.22
C PRO A 289 -49.42 24.58 1.83
N GLU A 290 -49.23 25.84 2.28
CA GLU A 290 -48.05 26.65 1.99
C GLU A 290 -46.80 26.09 2.70
N GLU A 291 -46.93 25.65 3.95
CA GLU A 291 -45.86 24.99 4.71
C GLU A 291 -45.50 23.64 4.11
N PHE A 292 -46.48 22.89 3.60
CA PHE A 292 -46.26 21.64 2.92
C PHE A 292 -45.48 21.83 1.61
N GLU A 293 -45.77 22.90 0.85
CA GLU A 293 -44.96 23.26 -0.33
C GLU A 293 -43.52 23.60 0.06
N GLN A 294 -43.28 24.25 1.19
CA GLN A 294 -41.94 24.49 1.71
C GLN A 294 -41.25 23.19 2.12
N MET A 295 -41.97 22.26 2.77
CA MET A 295 -41.46 20.94 3.14
C MET A 295 -41.04 20.14 1.90
N LYS A 296 -41.84 20.10 0.84
CA LYS A 296 -41.54 19.39 -0.41
C LYS A 296 -40.22 19.81 -1.06
N ARG A 297 -39.77 21.04 -0.78
CA ARG A 297 -38.49 21.53 -1.32
C ARG A 297 -37.27 20.74 -0.88
N HIS A 298 -37.34 19.98 0.24
CA HIS A 298 -36.18 19.16 0.66
C HIS A 298 -35.77 18.17 -0.44
N SER A 299 -36.70 17.63 -1.22
CA SER A 299 -36.39 16.69 -2.30
C SER A 299 -35.57 17.35 -3.41
N THR A 300 -36.01 18.51 -3.93
CA THR A 300 -35.27 19.23 -4.98
C THR A 300 -33.95 19.80 -4.48
N GLU A 301 -33.93 20.35 -3.27
CA GLU A 301 -32.73 20.94 -2.67
C GLU A 301 -31.70 19.84 -2.29
N GLY A 302 -32.19 18.66 -1.87
CA GLY A 302 -31.33 17.50 -1.65
C GLY A 302 -30.57 17.12 -2.91
N GLY A 303 -31.26 16.98 -4.03
CA GLY A 303 -30.63 16.71 -5.32
C GLY A 303 -29.67 17.83 -5.76
N ARG A 304 -30.04 19.13 -5.51
CA ARG A 304 -29.15 20.24 -5.82
C ARG A 304 -27.87 20.20 -5.00
N ILE A 305 -27.96 20.00 -3.69
CA ILE A 305 -26.79 19.86 -2.80
C ILE A 305 -25.86 18.76 -3.26
N ILE A 306 -26.41 17.58 -3.61
CA ILE A 306 -25.64 16.45 -4.10
C ILE A 306 -24.97 16.75 -5.45
N ASN A 307 -25.70 17.41 -6.38
CA ASN A 307 -25.16 17.76 -7.68
C ASN A 307 -24.06 18.83 -7.61
N ASP A 308 -24.14 19.77 -6.66
CA ASP A 308 -23.09 20.77 -6.43
C ASP A 308 -21.74 20.14 -6.02
N VAL A 309 -21.77 18.91 -5.47
CA VAL A 309 -20.58 18.17 -5.05
C VAL A 309 -20.03 17.27 -6.17
N THR A 310 -20.75 17.07 -7.29
CA THR A 310 -20.33 16.18 -8.39
C THR A 310 -18.99 16.54 -9.02
N GLY A 311 -18.59 17.81 -8.99
CA GLY A 311 -17.29 18.25 -9.51
C GLY A 311 -16.07 17.80 -8.66
N VAL A 312 -16.30 17.28 -7.45
CA VAL A 312 -15.25 16.94 -6.46
C VAL A 312 -15.07 15.43 -6.30
N SER A 313 -16.03 14.61 -6.72
CA SER A 313 -16.00 13.15 -6.54
C SER A 313 -15.80 12.40 -7.86
N GLU A 314 -14.94 11.39 -7.82
CA GLU A 314 -14.75 10.44 -8.94
C GLU A 314 -15.84 9.34 -8.98
N ASP A 315 -16.61 9.14 -7.89
CA ASP A 315 -17.65 8.11 -7.76
C ASP A 315 -19.00 8.60 -8.33
N ARG A 316 -19.07 8.71 -9.65
CA ARG A 316 -20.24 9.25 -10.37
C ARG A 316 -21.51 8.41 -10.17
N GLU A 317 -21.36 7.08 -10.11
CA GLU A 317 -22.50 6.16 -9.92
C GLU A 317 -23.11 6.31 -8.52
N PHE A 318 -22.28 6.47 -7.49
CA PHE A 318 -22.75 6.75 -6.15
C PHE A 318 -23.50 8.09 -6.06
N ILE A 319 -22.93 9.16 -6.64
CA ILE A 319 -23.57 10.48 -6.63
C ILE A 319 -24.91 10.46 -7.36
N LYS A 320 -24.97 9.77 -8.50
CA LYS A 320 -26.22 9.58 -9.24
C LYS A 320 -27.26 8.87 -8.36
N MET A 321 -26.88 7.77 -7.71
CA MET A 321 -27.75 7.01 -6.80
C MET A 321 -28.27 7.88 -5.65
N VAL A 322 -27.40 8.66 -5.00
CA VAL A 322 -27.79 9.57 -3.91
C VAL A 322 -28.76 10.65 -4.43
N SER A 323 -28.48 11.21 -5.59
CA SER A 323 -29.35 12.23 -6.21
C SER A 323 -30.73 11.68 -6.53
N GLU A 324 -30.81 10.48 -7.11
CA GLU A 324 -32.07 9.79 -7.40
C GLU A 324 -32.90 9.53 -6.14
N VAL A 325 -32.25 9.03 -5.10
CA VAL A 325 -32.90 8.76 -3.81
C VAL A 325 -33.37 10.06 -3.17
N ALA A 326 -32.52 11.08 -3.08
CA ALA A 326 -32.87 12.35 -2.45
C ALA A 326 -33.98 13.11 -3.20
N CYS A 327 -33.94 13.12 -4.54
CA CYS A 327 -34.93 13.83 -5.33
C CYS A 327 -36.27 13.12 -5.37
N SER A 328 -36.31 11.77 -5.48
CA SER A 328 -37.47 11.07 -6.00
C SER A 328 -38.09 10.07 -5.01
N HIS A 329 -37.63 9.96 -3.75
CA HIS A 329 -38.18 9.03 -2.78
C HIS A 329 -39.62 9.33 -2.35
N HIS A 330 -40.13 10.53 -2.67
CA HIS A 330 -41.54 10.93 -2.47
C HIS A 330 -42.38 10.87 -3.76
N GLU A 331 -41.81 10.38 -4.87
CA GLU A 331 -42.62 10.07 -6.04
C GLU A 331 -43.54 8.88 -5.77
N ARG A 332 -44.67 8.83 -6.44
CA ARG A 332 -45.70 7.79 -6.28
C ARG A 332 -45.87 7.06 -7.59
N TRP A 333 -46.08 5.77 -7.52
CA TRP A 333 -46.31 4.95 -8.68
C TRP A 333 -47.46 5.46 -9.59
N ASP A 334 -48.51 6.08 -8.99
CA ASP A 334 -49.66 6.66 -9.69
C ASP A 334 -49.40 8.07 -10.30
N GLY A 335 -48.18 8.62 -10.13
CA GLY A 335 -47.81 9.95 -10.65
C GLY A 335 -48.30 11.11 -9.80
N LYS A 336 -48.90 10.86 -8.62
CA LYS A 336 -49.39 11.94 -7.72
C LYS A 336 -48.34 12.33 -6.65
N GLY A 337 -47.11 11.87 -6.83
CA GLY A 337 -45.98 12.20 -5.96
C GLY A 337 -45.38 13.57 -6.25
N TYR A 338 -44.23 13.84 -5.65
CA TYR A 338 -43.45 15.05 -5.86
C TYR A 338 -41.95 14.72 -5.84
N PRO A 339 -41.06 15.56 -6.39
CA PRO A 339 -41.32 16.93 -6.89
C PRO A 339 -41.71 16.97 -8.39
N TYR A 340 -41.48 15.89 -9.16
CA TYR A 340 -41.61 15.92 -10.63
C TYR A 340 -42.92 15.25 -11.14
N GLY A 341 -43.63 14.49 -10.28
CA GLY A 341 -44.83 13.79 -10.66
C GLY A 341 -44.54 12.61 -11.62
N LEU A 342 -43.35 11.95 -11.44
CA LEU A 342 -42.97 10.78 -12.19
C LEU A 342 -43.93 9.62 -11.92
N LYS A 343 -44.14 8.78 -12.94
CA LYS A 343 -45.10 7.69 -12.86
C LYS A 343 -44.46 6.35 -13.20
N GLU A 344 -44.85 5.32 -12.48
CA GLU A 344 -44.45 3.95 -12.76
C GLU A 344 -42.90 3.81 -12.84
N GLU A 345 -42.37 3.28 -13.94
CA GLU A 345 -40.93 3.04 -14.15
C GLU A 345 -40.13 4.31 -14.51
N GLU A 346 -40.81 5.45 -14.74
CA GLU A 346 -40.11 6.75 -14.82
C GLU A 346 -39.44 7.12 -13.50
N ILE A 347 -39.94 6.61 -12.36
CA ILE A 347 -39.36 6.75 -11.05
C ILE A 347 -38.09 5.89 -11.00
N PRO A 348 -36.90 6.47 -10.65
CA PRO A 348 -35.70 5.68 -10.47
C PRO A 348 -35.91 4.50 -9.53
N LEU A 349 -35.38 3.33 -9.87
CA LEU A 349 -35.60 2.10 -9.09
C LEU A 349 -35.10 2.27 -7.63
N SER A 350 -34.00 2.98 -7.45
CA SER A 350 -33.47 3.38 -6.15
C SER A 350 -34.46 4.15 -5.29
N ALA A 351 -35.18 5.08 -5.90
CA ALA A 351 -36.22 5.87 -5.23
C ALA A 351 -37.46 5.04 -4.91
N ARG A 352 -37.89 4.12 -5.79
CA ARG A 352 -39.00 3.20 -5.54
C ARG A 352 -38.75 2.28 -4.34
N ILE A 353 -37.51 1.78 -4.22
CA ILE A 353 -37.06 0.97 -3.07
C ILE A 353 -37.04 1.81 -1.80
N MET A 354 -36.49 3.02 -1.87
CA MET A 354 -36.41 3.93 -0.71
C MET A 354 -37.80 4.34 -0.20
N ALA A 355 -38.75 4.64 -1.10
CA ALA A 355 -40.13 5.02 -0.72
C ALA A 355 -40.80 3.98 0.17
N ILE A 356 -40.66 2.67 -0.13
CA ILE A 356 -41.21 1.60 0.69
C ILE A 356 -40.54 1.58 2.08
N ALA A 357 -39.23 1.68 2.13
CA ALA A 357 -38.46 1.61 3.37
C ALA A 357 -38.77 2.79 4.29
N ASP A 358 -38.81 4.01 3.73
CA ASP A 358 -39.10 5.24 4.49
C ASP A 358 -40.53 5.25 5.06
N VAL A 359 -41.51 4.97 4.21
CA VAL A 359 -42.93 4.93 4.67
C VAL A 359 -43.11 3.83 5.69
N PHE A 360 -42.57 2.63 5.49
CA PHE A 360 -42.68 1.55 6.47
C PHE A 360 -42.10 1.95 7.81
N ASP A 361 -40.89 2.50 7.84
CA ASP A 361 -40.27 2.97 9.07
C ASP A 361 -41.09 4.06 9.75
N ALA A 362 -41.64 5.01 8.97
CA ALA A 362 -42.52 6.06 9.48
C ALA A 362 -43.82 5.54 10.09
N LEU A 363 -44.30 4.37 9.69
CA LEU A 363 -45.49 3.71 10.23
C LEU A 363 -45.21 2.99 11.55
N VAL A 364 -44.06 2.30 11.65
CA VAL A 364 -43.74 1.41 12.78
C VAL A 364 -42.90 2.09 13.87
N SER A 365 -42.38 3.28 13.61
CA SER A 365 -41.54 4.02 14.58
C SER A 365 -42.36 5.06 15.36
N PRO A 366 -42.04 5.31 16.63
CA PRO A 366 -42.68 6.38 17.41
C PRO A 366 -42.32 7.75 16.81
N ARG A 367 -43.32 8.61 16.61
CA ARG A 367 -43.15 10.01 16.21
C ARG A 367 -43.83 10.93 17.23
N CYS A 368 -43.38 12.16 17.33
CA CYS A 368 -43.85 13.15 18.31
C CYS A 368 -45.40 13.32 18.34
N TYR A 369 -46.08 12.91 17.24
CA TYR A 369 -47.52 13.12 17.08
C TYR A 369 -48.32 11.85 16.81
N LYS A 370 -47.66 10.67 16.81
CA LYS A 370 -48.31 9.42 16.44
C LYS A 370 -47.69 8.23 17.16
N GLU A 371 -48.52 7.47 17.85
CA GLU A 371 -48.11 6.17 18.38
C GLU A 371 -47.72 5.23 17.24
N PRO A 372 -46.67 4.39 17.42
CA PRO A 372 -46.26 3.43 16.41
C PRO A 372 -47.38 2.44 16.09
N MET A 373 -47.58 2.19 14.82
CA MET A 373 -48.53 1.14 14.36
C MET A 373 -47.91 -0.23 14.56
N SER A 374 -48.77 -1.26 14.68
CA SER A 374 -48.29 -2.63 14.62
C SER A 374 -47.70 -2.93 13.24
N GLN A 375 -46.69 -3.76 13.18
CA GLN A 375 -46.10 -4.17 11.88
C GLN A 375 -47.16 -4.79 10.95
N LYS A 376 -48.08 -5.54 11.50
CA LYS A 376 -49.21 -6.14 10.73
C LYS A 376 -50.02 -5.07 10.02
N GLU A 377 -50.30 -3.97 10.70
CA GLU A 377 -51.04 -2.85 10.12
C GLU A 377 -50.21 -2.10 9.08
N ALA A 378 -48.89 -1.87 9.36
CA ALA A 378 -48.01 -1.26 8.39
C ALA A 378 -47.89 -2.07 7.09
N PHE A 379 -47.74 -3.39 7.18
CA PHE A 379 -47.74 -4.26 5.97
C PHE A 379 -49.08 -4.23 5.24
N ARG A 380 -50.24 -4.14 5.96
CA ARG A 380 -51.54 -3.96 5.31
C ARG A 380 -51.59 -2.68 4.51
N ILE A 381 -51.07 -1.57 5.02
CA ILE A 381 -51.01 -0.29 4.31
C ILE A 381 -50.12 -0.40 3.07
N ILE A 382 -48.93 -1.01 3.19
CA ILE A 382 -48.04 -1.22 2.02
C ILE A 382 -48.76 -2.06 0.96
N GLN A 383 -49.53 -3.07 1.35
CA GLN A 383 -50.28 -3.90 0.43
C GLN A 383 -51.43 -3.13 -0.25
N GLU A 384 -52.18 -2.32 0.47
CA GLU A 384 -53.26 -1.51 -0.07
C GLU A 384 -52.78 -0.40 -1.00
N GLU A 385 -51.61 0.12 -0.76
CA GLU A 385 -50.99 1.17 -1.57
C GLU A 385 -50.12 0.61 -2.73
N ALA A 386 -49.98 -0.70 -2.88
CA ALA A 386 -49.32 -1.33 -4.02
C ALA A 386 -50.00 -0.97 -5.34
N GLY A 387 -49.27 -0.44 -6.31
CA GLY A 387 -49.80 0.03 -7.61
C GLY A 387 -50.40 1.45 -7.56
N SER A 388 -50.45 2.08 -6.39
CA SER A 388 -50.81 3.52 -6.22
C SER A 388 -49.65 4.34 -5.70
N HIS A 389 -49.18 4.06 -4.50
CA HIS A 389 -47.99 4.70 -3.91
C HIS A 389 -46.73 3.96 -4.33
N PHE A 390 -46.75 2.64 -4.20
CA PHE A 390 -45.56 1.80 -4.33
C PHE A 390 -45.59 0.97 -5.63
N ASP A 391 -44.38 0.69 -6.12
CA ASP A 391 -44.15 -0.33 -7.12
C ASP A 391 -44.78 -1.66 -6.64
N PRO A 392 -45.75 -2.25 -7.36
CA PRO A 392 -46.48 -3.44 -6.89
C PRO A 392 -45.58 -4.66 -6.73
N ILE A 393 -44.52 -4.80 -7.54
CA ILE A 393 -43.60 -5.92 -7.47
C ILE A 393 -42.72 -5.79 -6.22
N LEU A 394 -42.17 -4.62 -5.98
CA LEU A 394 -41.31 -4.34 -4.81
C LEU A 394 -42.14 -4.40 -3.50
N ALA A 395 -43.37 -3.88 -3.50
CA ALA A 395 -44.28 -3.95 -2.35
C ALA A 395 -44.57 -5.39 -1.96
N LYS A 396 -44.86 -6.26 -2.93
CA LYS A 396 -45.06 -7.69 -2.69
C LYS A 396 -43.82 -8.35 -2.11
N LEU A 397 -42.64 -8.11 -2.68
CA LEU A 397 -41.39 -8.64 -2.18
C LEU A 397 -41.11 -8.21 -0.71
N PHE A 398 -41.40 -6.95 -0.39
CA PHE A 398 -41.20 -6.43 0.97
C PHE A 398 -42.15 -7.14 1.96
N ILE A 399 -43.41 -7.34 1.61
CA ILE A 399 -44.38 -8.06 2.41
C ILE A 399 -43.98 -9.53 2.60
N ASP A 400 -43.48 -10.17 1.56
CA ASP A 400 -43.05 -11.59 1.60
C ASP A 400 -41.80 -11.71 2.51
N SER A 401 -41.05 -10.63 2.74
CA SER A 401 -39.86 -10.56 3.63
C SER A 401 -40.20 -10.10 5.05
N ARG A 402 -41.43 -10.22 5.52
CA ARG A 402 -41.88 -9.72 6.83
C ARG A 402 -41.09 -10.23 8.02
N PHE A 403 -40.61 -11.46 8.02
CA PHE A 403 -39.85 -12.04 9.12
C PHE A 403 -38.46 -11.36 9.27
N GLU A 404 -37.78 -11.17 8.15
CA GLU A 404 -36.51 -10.50 8.12
C GLU A 404 -36.65 -9.01 8.47
N THR A 405 -37.74 -8.38 8.07
CA THR A 405 -38.08 -6.99 8.43
C THR A 405 -38.32 -6.85 9.93
N GLU A 406 -38.96 -7.84 10.58
CA GLU A 406 -39.10 -7.88 12.05
C GLU A 406 -37.74 -7.99 12.76
N GLU A 407 -36.82 -8.75 12.23
CA GLU A 407 -35.47 -8.87 12.77
C GLU A 407 -34.69 -7.56 12.68
N VAL A 408 -34.82 -6.83 11.58
CA VAL A 408 -34.25 -5.50 11.42
C VAL A 408 -34.80 -4.55 12.49
N LEU A 409 -36.11 -4.54 12.71
CA LEU A 409 -36.73 -3.67 13.71
C LEU A 409 -36.22 -4.01 15.13
N LYS A 410 -36.21 -5.31 15.50
CA LYS A 410 -35.70 -5.75 16.81
C LYS A 410 -34.22 -5.39 17.04
N LYS A 411 -33.42 -5.36 15.98
CA LYS A 411 -31.99 -5.05 16.06
C LYS A 411 -31.73 -3.58 16.33
N TYR A 412 -32.54 -2.68 15.78
CA TYR A 412 -32.34 -1.24 15.83
C TYR A 412 -33.36 -0.46 16.66
N CYS A 413 -34.37 -1.11 17.28
CA CYS A 413 -35.19 -0.53 18.34
C CYS A 413 -34.66 -1.03 19.68
N LYS A 414 -33.99 -0.14 20.41
CA LYS A 414 -33.59 -0.34 21.80
C LYS A 414 -34.50 0.40 22.74
#